data_23d604b242f5f8d71ff43d33248c4c32
#
_entry.id   23d604b242f5f8d71ff43d33248c4c32
#
_cell.length_a   1.000
_cell.length_b   1.000
_cell.length_c   1.000
_cell.angle_alpha   90.00
_cell.angle_beta   90.00
_cell.angle_gamma   90.00
#
_symmetry.space_group_name_H-M   'P 1'
#
loop_
_entity.id
_entity.type
_entity.pdbx_description
1 polymer ?
#
loop_
_entity_poly.entity_id
_entity_poly.type
_entity_poly.pdbx_seq_one_letter_code
_entity_poly.pdbx_strand_id
1 'polypeptide(L)'
;SMGADFIDYIVADKNLIPESSQACYSEKPIYLPHHYQAQDNGLPIDATVPTRTVLGRPENGFVFCALSNSYKITPAEFDLWMRLLQAVEGSVLWLLQDNVLVLKNLMIEAAKRGVDPKQLVFAKRTDHGQYLARFQRADLYLDTFIYHAGAIASNALWAGLPVLIKRGRGYTARMAAIKAKLASNRITTPLFNTELFTQHLEAGYQQAYDRYLEGRAPDVIEV
;
A
#
# COMPACT_ATOMS: atom_id res chain seq x y z
N SER A 1 3.54 -9.72 -16.31
CA SER A 1 3.56 -11.09 -16.84
C SER A 1 4.47 -11.98 -15.99
N MET A 2 4.07 -13.23 -15.80
CA MET A 2 4.92 -14.28 -15.22
C MET A 2 5.88 -14.83 -16.26
N GLY A 3 5.57 -14.65 -17.55
CA GLY A 3 6.41 -15.07 -18.67
C GLY A 3 6.55 -16.58 -18.83
N ALA A 4 5.59 -17.35 -18.35
CA ALA A 4 5.59 -18.81 -18.42
C ALA A 4 4.46 -19.29 -19.32
N ASP A 5 4.79 -20.12 -20.31
CA ASP A 5 3.84 -20.57 -21.34
C ASP A 5 2.70 -21.45 -20.82
N PHE A 6 2.83 -21.96 -19.59
CA PHE A 6 1.83 -22.76 -18.92
C PHE A 6 0.87 -21.97 -18.04
N ILE A 7 1.00 -20.63 -18.00
CA ILE A 7 0.10 -19.73 -17.27
C ILE A 7 -0.78 -19.01 -18.29
N ASP A 8 -2.05 -19.40 -18.36
CA ASP A 8 -3.02 -18.87 -19.32
C ASP A 8 -3.61 -17.52 -18.88
N TYR A 9 -3.84 -17.34 -17.58
CA TYR A 9 -4.57 -16.20 -17.04
C TYR A 9 -3.84 -15.47 -15.92
N ILE A 10 -4.10 -14.16 -15.82
CA ILE A 10 -3.69 -13.31 -14.69
C ILE A 10 -4.90 -12.56 -14.15
N VAL A 11 -5.13 -12.64 -12.84
CA VAL A 11 -6.20 -11.86 -12.18
C VAL A 11 -5.76 -10.40 -12.05
N ALA A 12 -6.58 -9.48 -12.53
CA ALA A 12 -6.27 -8.06 -12.57
C ALA A 12 -7.54 -7.20 -12.40
N ASP A 13 -7.38 -5.90 -12.39
CA ASP A 13 -8.40 -4.91 -12.67
C ASP A 13 -7.95 -3.97 -13.79
N LYS A 14 -8.88 -3.22 -14.39
CA LYS A 14 -8.56 -2.32 -15.52
C LYS A 14 -7.63 -1.15 -15.14
N ASN A 15 -7.39 -0.91 -13.85
CA ASN A 15 -6.41 0.08 -13.39
C ASN A 15 -5.00 -0.50 -13.34
N LEU A 16 -4.87 -1.78 -12.96
CA LEU A 16 -3.60 -2.49 -12.92
C LEU A 16 -3.10 -2.80 -14.34
N ILE A 17 -3.95 -3.43 -15.16
CA ILE A 17 -3.65 -3.76 -16.55
C ILE A 17 -4.68 -3.07 -17.44
N PRO A 18 -4.45 -1.80 -17.81
CA PRO A 18 -5.30 -1.14 -18.79
C PRO A 18 -5.18 -1.81 -20.17
N GLU A 19 -6.18 -1.70 -21.00
CA GLU A 19 -6.22 -2.30 -22.36
C GLU A 19 -4.95 -1.99 -23.16
N SER A 20 -4.45 -0.76 -23.05
CA SER A 20 -3.22 -0.32 -23.72
C SER A 20 -1.95 -1.07 -23.28
N SER A 21 -2.01 -1.80 -22.17
CA SER A 21 -0.89 -2.55 -21.60
C SER A 21 -1.04 -4.07 -21.74
N GLN A 22 -2.17 -4.56 -22.26
CA GLN A 22 -2.42 -6.00 -22.41
C GLN A 22 -1.36 -6.69 -23.28
N ALA A 23 -0.87 -6.01 -24.31
CA ALA A 23 0.17 -6.55 -25.20
C ALA A 23 1.51 -6.85 -24.49
N CYS A 24 1.72 -6.33 -23.26
CA CYS A 24 2.91 -6.61 -22.45
C CYS A 24 2.80 -7.91 -21.63
N TYR A 25 1.65 -8.58 -21.70
CA TYR A 25 1.38 -9.80 -20.93
C TYR A 25 1.16 -10.98 -21.88
N SER A 26 1.77 -12.12 -21.57
CA SER A 26 1.50 -13.39 -22.26
C SER A 26 0.16 -13.97 -21.81
N GLU A 27 -0.16 -13.78 -20.52
CA GLU A 27 -1.40 -14.24 -19.91
C GLU A 27 -2.58 -13.36 -20.32
N LYS A 28 -3.77 -13.95 -20.39
CA LYS A 28 -5.02 -13.22 -20.59
C LYS A 28 -5.55 -12.70 -19.25
N PRO A 29 -5.91 -11.42 -19.11
CA PRO A 29 -6.44 -10.90 -17.86
C PRO A 29 -7.87 -11.40 -17.58
N ILE A 30 -8.10 -11.80 -16.33
CA ILE A 30 -9.43 -11.89 -15.73
C ILE A 30 -9.65 -10.59 -14.98
N TYR A 31 -10.51 -9.72 -15.50
CA TYR A 31 -10.78 -8.42 -14.92
C TYR A 31 -11.85 -8.50 -13.83
N LEU A 32 -11.43 -8.28 -12.59
CA LEU A 32 -12.34 -8.07 -11.48
C LEU A 32 -12.87 -6.62 -11.49
N PRO A 33 -14.16 -6.39 -11.15
CA PRO A 33 -14.81 -5.09 -11.36
C PRO A 33 -14.29 -3.97 -10.46
N HIS A 34 -13.78 -4.29 -9.27
CA HIS A 34 -13.42 -3.30 -8.26
C HIS A 34 -11.91 -3.20 -8.02
N HIS A 35 -11.27 -4.31 -7.71
CA HIS A 35 -9.84 -4.40 -7.43
C HIS A 35 -9.37 -5.86 -7.54
N TYR A 36 -8.11 -6.05 -7.88
CA TYR A 36 -7.52 -7.38 -8.08
C TYR A 36 -6.98 -8.03 -6.79
N GLN A 37 -6.72 -7.23 -5.75
CA GLN A 37 -6.05 -7.70 -4.55
C GLN A 37 -7.07 -8.04 -3.45
N ALA A 38 -7.08 -9.31 -3.01
CA ALA A 38 -7.87 -9.72 -1.86
C ALA A 38 -7.49 -8.93 -0.60
N GLN A 39 -8.49 -8.48 0.15
CA GLN A 39 -8.33 -7.83 1.44
C GLN A 39 -9.18 -8.59 2.46
N ASP A 40 -8.58 -8.91 3.59
CA ASP A 40 -9.29 -9.54 4.70
C ASP A 40 -10.01 -8.46 5.54
N ASN A 41 -11.33 -8.54 5.60
CA ASN A 41 -12.17 -7.65 6.40
C ASN A 41 -12.28 -8.08 7.89
N GLY A 42 -11.67 -9.20 8.25
CA GLY A 42 -11.58 -9.70 9.62
C GLY A 42 -10.23 -9.42 10.30
N LEU A 43 -9.31 -8.69 9.66
CA LEU A 43 -7.99 -8.41 10.23
C LEU A 43 -8.10 -7.71 11.59
N PRO A 44 -7.65 -8.35 12.69
CA PRO A 44 -7.70 -7.75 14.01
C PRO A 44 -6.69 -6.61 14.11
N ILE A 45 -7.18 -5.46 14.59
CA ILE A 45 -6.32 -4.35 15.03
C ILE A 45 -6.19 -4.45 16.55
N ASP A 46 -4.97 -4.48 17.05
CA ASP A 46 -4.74 -4.61 18.50
C ASP A 46 -5.40 -3.43 19.25
N ALA A 47 -6.18 -3.74 20.27
CA ALA A 47 -6.88 -2.75 21.08
C ALA A 47 -5.92 -1.85 21.87
N THR A 48 -4.73 -2.39 22.21
CA THR A 48 -3.69 -1.68 22.96
C THR A 48 -2.75 -0.96 21.99
N VAL A 49 -3.01 0.31 21.75
CA VAL A 49 -2.13 1.15 20.92
C VAL A 49 -1.21 1.97 21.85
N PRO A 50 0.10 1.76 21.83
CA PRO A 50 1.03 2.57 22.61
C PRO A 50 0.87 4.07 22.30
N THR A 51 1.08 4.94 23.28
CA THR A 51 1.05 6.40 23.05
C THR A 51 2.16 6.84 22.09
N ARG A 52 2.00 8.02 21.48
CA ARG A 52 3.04 8.61 20.62
C ARG A 52 4.37 8.73 21.35
N THR A 53 4.35 9.15 22.61
CA THR A 53 5.54 9.30 23.45
C THR A 53 6.28 7.98 23.63
N VAL A 54 5.57 6.89 23.97
CA VAL A 54 6.16 5.54 24.09
C VAL A 54 6.79 5.08 22.78
N LEU A 55 6.22 5.49 21.67
CA LEU A 55 6.72 5.19 20.32
C LEU A 55 7.82 6.15 19.85
N GLY A 56 8.28 7.06 20.71
CA GLY A 56 9.36 8.02 20.41
C GLY A 56 8.92 9.16 19.48
N ARG A 57 7.62 9.53 19.48
CA ARG A 57 7.07 10.60 18.64
C ARG A 57 6.55 11.75 19.49
N PRO A 58 6.50 12.96 18.90
CA PRO A 58 5.93 14.11 19.58
C PRO A 58 4.42 13.87 19.83
N GLU A 59 3.97 14.24 21.02
CA GLU A 59 2.55 14.13 21.38
C GLU A 59 1.66 15.00 20.48
N ASN A 60 2.10 16.23 20.21
CA ASN A 60 1.36 17.24 19.45
C ASN A 60 1.93 17.54 18.05
N GLY A 61 2.99 16.81 17.61
CA GLY A 61 3.59 16.99 16.29
C GLY A 61 2.89 16.18 15.20
N PHE A 62 3.06 16.59 13.95
CA PHE A 62 2.56 15.83 12.81
C PHE A 62 3.46 14.63 12.50
N VAL A 63 2.87 13.45 12.36
CA VAL A 63 3.59 12.19 12.14
C VAL A 63 3.35 11.71 10.70
N PHE A 64 4.32 11.98 9.83
CA PHE A 64 4.39 11.30 8.55
C PHE A 64 4.83 9.83 8.75
N CYS A 65 4.30 8.91 7.96
CA CYS A 65 4.55 7.48 8.11
C CYS A 65 4.91 6.84 6.77
N ALA A 66 6.02 6.10 6.71
CA ALA A 66 6.43 5.33 5.54
C ALA A 66 7.05 3.99 6.00
N LEU A 67 6.20 3.09 6.55
CA LEU A 67 6.62 1.79 7.10
C LEU A 67 6.79 0.72 6.00
N SER A 68 7.41 1.08 4.89
CA SER A 68 7.79 0.16 3.83
C SER A 68 9.27 -0.21 3.93
N ASN A 69 9.66 -1.27 3.23
CA ASN A 69 11.08 -1.68 3.17
C ASN A 69 11.94 -0.57 2.55
N SER A 70 13.12 -0.38 3.10
CA SER A 70 14.04 0.71 2.74
C SER A 70 14.52 0.70 1.29
N TYR A 71 14.55 -0.47 0.62
CA TYR A 71 14.93 -0.56 -0.79
C TYR A 71 13.96 0.19 -1.73
N LYS A 72 12.77 0.55 -1.25
CA LYS A 72 11.79 1.34 -2.01
C LYS A 72 12.07 2.85 -1.96
N ILE A 73 12.92 3.29 -1.03
CA ILE A 73 13.21 4.71 -0.80
C ILE A 73 14.29 5.13 -1.79
N THR A 74 13.93 5.93 -2.78
CA THR A 74 14.90 6.54 -3.69
C THR A 74 15.31 7.93 -3.21
N PRO A 75 16.41 8.52 -3.73
CA PRO A 75 16.78 9.89 -3.40
C PRO A 75 15.67 10.91 -3.66
N ALA A 76 14.86 10.72 -4.71
CA ALA A 76 13.80 11.64 -5.08
C ALA A 76 12.65 11.68 -4.06
N GLU A 77 12.21 10.51 -3.56
CA GLU A 77 11.24 10.46 -2.46
C GLU A 77 11.82 11.06 -1.19
N PHE A 78 13.06 10.68 -0.87
CA PHE A 78 13.70 11.16 0.35
C PHE A 78 13.87 12.67 0.35
N ASP A 79 14.28 13.29 -0.77
CA ASP A 79 14.35 14.74 -0.94
C ASP A 79 13.00 15.43 -0.69
N LEU A 80 11.91 14.82 -1.20
CA LEU A 80 10.57 15.35 -0.96
C LEU A 80 10.17 15.24 0.51
N TRP A 81 10.45 14.11 1.14
CA TRP A 81 10.13 13.90 2.57
C TRP A 81 10.91 14.86 3.47
N MET A 82 12.18 15.15 3.15
CA MET A 82 12.97 16.15 3.89
C MET A 82 12.38 17.55 3.75
N ARG A 83 11.91 17.94 2.56
CA ARG A 83 11.20 19.21 2.37
C ARG A 83 9.89 19.28 3.17
N LEU A 84 9.16 18.16 3.30
CA LEU A 84 7.97 18.12 4.14
C LEU A 84 8.32 18.35 5.62
N LEU A 85 9.38 17.70 6.13
CA LEU A 85 9.82 17.90 7.51
C LEU A 85 10.28 19.33 7.79
N GLN A 86 10.87 20.01 6.82
CA GLN A 86 11.25 21.42 6.93
C GLN A 86 10.04 22.37 6.90
N ALA A 87 9.00 22.01 6.13
CA ALA A 87 7.82 22.86 5.95
C ALA A 87 6.80 22.70 7.09
N VAL A 88 6.79 21.55 7.80
CA VAL A 88 5.83 21.28 8.87
C VAL A 88 6.57 21.23 10.21
N GLU A 89 6.51 22.32 10.94
CA GLU A 89 7.19 22.47 12.22
C GLU A 89 6.76 21.39 13.22
N GLY A 90 7.72 20.84 13.98
CA GLY A 90 7.49 19.81 14.98
C GLY A 90 7.09 18.44 14.41
N SER A 91 7.15 18.26 13.07
CA SER A 91 6.84 16.99 12.44
C SER A 91 7.98 15.99 12.54
N VAL A 92 7.61 14.71 12.42
CA VAL A 92 8.56 13.59 12.33
C VAL A 92 8.19 12.66 11.18
N LEU A 93 9.17 11.95 10.65
CA LEU A 93 8.98 10.88 9.67
C LEU A 93 9.22 9.51 10.33
N TRP A 94 8.20 8.69 10.33
CA TRP A 94 8.23 7.35 10.91
C TRP A 94 8.52 6.30 9.86
N LEU A 95 9.68 5.68 9.97
CA LEU A 95 10.23 4.72 9.03
C LEU A 95 10.33 3.32 9.65
N LEU A 96 10.38 2.30 8.78
CA LEU A 96 10.66 0.94 9.24
C LEU A 96 12.16 0.79 9.54
N GLN A 97 12.46 0.18 10.68
CA GLN A 97 13.82 -0.24 11.02
C GLN A 97 14.14 -1.56 10.31
N ASP A 98 14.79 -1.48 9.14
CA ASP A 98 15.25 -2.68 8.42
C ASP A 98 16.58 -3.20 9.00
N ASN A 99 17.62 -2.37 8.98
CA ASN A 99 18.92 -2.68 9.57
C ASN A 99 19.65 -1.41 10.03
N VAL A 100 20.70 -1.59 10.81
CA VAL A 100 21.45 -0.50 11.44
C VAL A 100 22.16 0.40 10.41
N LEU A 101 22.63 -0.15 9.30
CA LEU A 101 23.34 0.63 8.26
C LEU A 101 22.37 1.55 7.54
N VAL A 102 21.16 1.07 7.23
CA VAL A 102 20.12 1.89 6.62
C VAL A 102 19.74 3.06 7.53
N LEU A 103 19.54 2.82 8.83
CA LEU A 103 19.27 3.88 9.78
C LEU A 103 20.33 4.96 9.75
N LYS A 104 21.60 4.57 9.89
CA LYS A 104 22.73 5.50 9.87
C LYS A 104 22.79 6.32 8.59
N ASN A 105 22.62 5.65 7.44
CA ASN A 105 22.67 6.32 6.15
C ASN A 105 21.53 7.31 5.99
N LEU A 106 20.30 6.96 6.36
CA LEU A 106 19.14 7.87 6.28
C LEU A 106 19.32 9.09 7.20
N MET A 107 19.86 8.89 8.41
CA MET A 107 20.17 9.99 9.33
C MET A 107 21.25 10.94 8.76
N ILE A 108 22.30 10.40 8.14
CA ILE A 108 23.34 11.19 7.48
C ILE A 108 22.74 11.94 6.30
N GLU A 109 21.93 11.29 5.48
CA GLU A 109 21.30 11.93 4.33
C GLU A 109 20.27 13.01 4.72
N ALA A 110 19.58 12.85 5.85
CA ALA A 110 18.73 13.90 6.41
C ALA A 110 19.54 15.14 6.84
N ALA A 111 20.64 14.92 7.57
CA ALA A 111 21.53 16.01 7.98
C ALA A 111 22.12 16.78 6.79
N LYS A 112 22.53 16.09 5.71
CA LYS A 112 22.99 16.74 4.48
C LYS A 112 21.94 17.63 3.82
N ARG A 113 20.66 17.37 4.07
CA ARG A 113 19.50 18.15 3.57
C ARG A 113 19.00 19.18 4.57
N GLY A 114 19.74 19.42 5.66
CA GLY A 114 19.39 20.41 6.67
C GLY A 114 18.21 20.00 7.57
N VAL A 115 17.91 18.72 7.68
CA VAL A 115 16.88 18.17 8.58
C VAL A 115 17.57 17.56 9.81
N ASP A 116 17.06 17.85 11.02
CA ASP A 116 17.56 17.19 12.23
C ASP A 116 17.30 15.68 12.14
N PRO A 117 18.36 14.85 12.22
CA PRO A 117 18.20 13.39 12.21
C PRO A 117 17.22 12.83 13.26
N LYS A 118 16.98 13.56 14.35
CA LYS A 118 15.99 13.19 15.38
C LYS A 118 14.55 13.23 14.89
N GLN A 119 14.27 13.93 13.78
CA GLN A 119 12.96 13.91 13.13
C GLN A 119 12.70 12.58 12.39
N LEU A 120 13.72 11.74 12.18
CA LEU A 120 13.55 10.38 11.68
C LEU A 120 13.36 9.42 12.85
N VAL A 121 12.17 8.86 13.01
CA VAL A 121 11.82 7.88 14.04
C VAL A 121 11.71 6.52 13.40
N PHE A 122 12.32 5.51 14.00
CA PHE A 122 12.36 4.16 13.44
C PHE A 122 11.55 3.15 14.25
N ALA A 123 10.72 2.37 13.56
CA ALA A 123 9.88 1.33 14.13
C ALA A 123 10.48 -0.06 13.88
N LYS A 124 10.66 -0.84 14.92
CA LYS A 124 10.99 -2.27 14.80
C LYS A 124 9.81 -3.04 14.22
N ARG A 125 10.08 -4.16 13.55
CA ARG A 125 9.05 -5.11 13.14
C ARG A 125 8.32 -5.65 14.37
N THR A 126 7.04 -5.93 14.22
CA THR A 126 6.16 -6.46 15.26
C THR A 126 5.14 -7.40 14.64
N ASP A 127 4.33 -8.06 15.46
CA ASP A 127 3.19 -8.84 14.96
C ASP A 127 2.18 -7.97 14.20
N HIS A 128 1.27 -8.63 13.47
CA HIS A 128 0.40 -7.93 12.51
C HIS A 128 -0.64 -7.04 13.20
N GLY A 129 -1.23 -7.47 14.32
CA GLY A 129 -2.21 -6.68 15.07
C GLY A 129 -1.62 -5.38 15.60
N GLN A 130 -0.43 -5.45 16.21
CA GLN A 130 0.31 -4.27 16.66
C GLN A 130 0.80 -3.40 15.51
N TYR A 131 1.20 -3.99 14.39
CA TYR A 131 1.57 -3.25 13.19
C TYR A 131 0.41 -2.40 12.68
N LEU A 132 -0.80 -2.95 12.59
CA LEU A 132 -1.99 -2.21 12.20
C LEU A 132 -2.34 -1.12 13.22
N ALA A 133 -2.29 -1.45 14.51
CA ALA A 133 -2.58 -0.50 15.59
C ALA A 133 -1.65 0.73 15.57
N ARG A 134 -0.39 0.56 15.17
CA ARG A 134 0.57 1.66 15.03
C ARG A 134 0.13 2.72 14.02
N PHE A 135 -0.52 2.35 12.93
CA PHE A 135 -0.99 3.32 11.92
C PHE A 135 -1.95 4.35 12.51
N GLN A 136 -2.69 3.99 13.58
CA GLN A 136 -3.58 4.92 14.26
C GLN A 136 -2.83 6.06 14.99
N ARG A 137 -1.52 5.96 15.15
CA ARG A 137 -0.64 6.98 15.77
C ARG A 137 0.07 7.86 14.76
N ALA A 138 -0.13 7.63 13.48
CA ALA A 138 0.33 8.47 12.40
C ALA A 138 -0.80 9.37 11.87
N ASP A 139 -0.42 10.43 11.15
CA ASP A 139 -1.38 11.38 10.57
C ASP A 139 -1.51 11.23 9.06
N LEU A 140 -0.43 10.83 8.38
CA LEU A 140 -0.41 10.65 6.93
C LEU A 140 0.62 9.58 6.54
N TYR A 141 0.19 8.60 5.76
CA TYR A 141 1.10 7.65 5.12
C TYR A 141 1.66 8.25 3.82
N LEU A 142 2.98 8.22 3.66
CA LEU A 142 3.67 8.63 2.44
C LEU A 142 4.07 7.40 1.64
N ASP A 143 3.56 7.28 0.43
CA ASP A 143 3.92 6.19 -0.47
C ASP A 143 5.20 6.50 -1.26
N THR A 144 5.83 5.45 -1.78
CA THR A 144 7.02 5.53 -2.64
C THR A 144 6.61 5.59 -4.12
N PHE A 145 7.49 6.16 -5.00
CA PHE A 145 7.09 6.54 -6.37
C PHE A 145 7.28 5.42 -7.39
N ILE A 146 8.32 4.61 -7.23
CA ILE A 146 8.69 3.58 -8.21
C ILE A 146 7.98 2.27 -7.90
N TYR A 147 8.00 1.86 -6.63
CA TYR A 147 7.36 0.65 -6.18
C TYR A 147 6.37 0.95 -5.06
N HIS A 148 5.13 1.18 -5.44
CA HIS A 148 4.06 1.57 -4.53
C HIS A 148 3.79 0.55 -3.40
N ALA A 149 3.17 1.04 -2.32
CA ALA A 149 2.86 0.26 -1.12
C ALA A 149 1.54 -0.53 -1.25
N GLY A 150 1.42 -1.51 -2.16
CA GLY A 150 0.20 -2.30 -2.37
C GLY A 150 -0.50 -2.70 -1.06
N ALA A 151 -0.18 -3.85 -0.48
CA ALA A 151 -0.78 -4.32 0.77
C ALA A 151 -0.57 -3.37 1.97
N ILE A 152 0.55 -2.66 2.02
CA ILE A 152 0.81 -1.70 3.11
C ILE A 152 -0.16 -0.51 3.03
N ALA A 153 -0.46 -0.01 1.83
CA ALA A 153 -1.45 1.05 1.66
C ALA A 153 -2.84 0.59 2.09
N SER A 154 -3.25 -0.63 1.73
CA SER A 154 -4.51 -1.23 2.19
C SER A 154 -4.55 -1.36 3.72
N ASN A 155 -3.46 -1.80 4.34
CA ASN A 155 -3.34 -1.90 5.79
C ASN A 155 -3.44 -0.53 6.47
N ALA A 156 -2.82 0.50 5.91
CA ALA A 156 -2.93 1.87 6.42
C ALA A 156 -4.37 2.38 6.34
N LEU A 157 -5.05 2.17 5.21
CA LEU A 157 -6.47 2.52 5.03
C LEU A 157 -7.37 1.72 5.97
N TRP A 158 -7.12 0.41 6.16
CA TRP A 158 -7.85 -0.42 7.11
C TRP A 158 -7.74 0.10 8.54
N ALA A 159 -6.57 0.55 8.95
CA ALA A 159 -6.33 1.15 10.26
C ALA A 159 -6.85 2.61 10.40
N GLY A 160 -7.40 3.20 9.32
CA GLY A 160 -7.93 4.57 9.31
C GLY A 160 -6.88 5.65 9.02
N LEU A 161 -5.68 5.29 8.56
CA LEU A 161 -4.64 6.25 8.19
C LEU A 161 -4.79 6.66 6.72
N PRO A 162 -4.90 7.96 6.39
CA PRO A 162 -4.88 8.45 5.03
C PRO A 162 -3.55 8.14 4.34
N VAL A 163 -3.61 7.87 3.04
CA VAL A 163 -2.45 7.55 2.22
C VAL A 163 -2.26 8.61 1.15
N LEU A 164 -1.09 9.23 1.09
CA LEU A 164 -0.68 10.14 0.03
C LEU A 164 0.13 9.38 -1.01
N ILE A 165 -0.36 9.36 -2.25
CA ILE A 165 0.22 8.62 -3.36
C ILE A 165 0.49 9.55 -4.52
N LYS A 166 1.65 9.40 -5.16
CA LYS A 166 1.89 10.05 -6.45
C LYS A 166 1.07 9.35 -7.53
N ARG A 167 0.17 10.07 -8.19
CA ARG A 167 -0.62 9.54 -9.29
C ARG A 167 0.31 9.06 -10.42
N GLY A 168 0.36 7.75 -10.63
CA GLY A 168 1.14 7.09 -11.67
C GLY A 168 0.28 6.15 -12.51
N ARG A 169 0.93 5.24 -13.22
CA ARG A 169 0.26 4.17 -13.98
C ARG A 169 -0.07 2.95 -13.10
N GLY A 170 0.41 2.90 -11.85
CA GLY A 170 0.21 1.78 -10.95
C GLY A 170 -1.11 1.83 -10.17
N TYR A 171 -1.45 0.71 -9.58
CA TYR A 171 -2.68 0.42 -8.84
C TYR A 171 -2.99 1.42 -7.71
N THR A 172 -2.03 1.69 -6.84
CA THR A 172 -2.21 2.53 -5.65
C THR A 172 -2.45 4.01 -5.95
N ALA A 173 -2.16 4.46 -7.17
CA ALA A 173 -2.27 5.86 -7.55
C ALA A 173 -3.70 6.44 -7.54
N ARG A 174 -4.73 5.62 -7.40
CA ARG A 174 -6.15 6.04 -7.39
C ARG A 174 -6.82 5.96 -6.03
N MET A 175 -6.16 5.38 -5.02
CA MET A 175 -6.75 5.14 -3.69
C MET A 175 -6.56 6.29 -2.69
N ALA A 176 -6.00 7.40 -3.12
CA ALA A 176 -5.80 8.55 -2.25
C ALA A 176 -7.06 9.39 -2.13
N ALA A 177 -7.68 9.44 -1.03
CA ALA A 177 -8.19 10.62 -0.34
C ALA A 177 -9.22 10.31 0.76
N ILE A 178 -9.00 10.92 1.89
CA ILE A 178 -9.96 11.49 2.86
C ILE A 178 -10.22 10.64 4.10
N LYS A 179 -9.59 11.09 5.19
CA LYS A 179 -9.65 10.51 6.55
C LYS A 179 -11.09 10.33 7.11
N ALA A 180 -11.99 11.28 6.86
CA ALA A 180 -13.37 11.22 7.36
C ALA A 180 -14.25 10.18 6.64
N LYS A 181 -13.97 9.90 5.38
CA LYS A 181 -14.65 8.84 4.62
C LYS A 181 -14.10 7.44 4.92
N LEU A 182 -12.85 7.32 5.39
CA LEU A 182 -12.20 6.03 5.59
C LEU A 182 -12.91 5.17 6.64
N ALA A 183 -13.31 5.74 7.76
CA ALA A 183 -14.00 5.00 8.82
C ALA A 183 -15.34 4.43 8.35
N SER A 184 -16.09 5.18 7.56
CA SER A 184 -17.34 4.72 6.93
C SER A 184 -17.07 3.78 5.75
N ASN A 185 -16.12 4.14 4.88
CA ASN A 185 -15.79 3.38 3.67
C ASN A 185 -15.20 2.00 3.96
N ARG A 186 -14.53 1.83 5.10
CA ARG A 186 -13.97 0.54 5.52
C ARG A 186 -15.01 -0.60 5.56
N ILE A 187 -16.27 -0.27 5.87
CA ILE A 187 -17.36 -1.23 5.96
C ILE A 187 -18.29 -1.21 4.74
N THR A 188 -18.26 -0.15 3.94
CA THR A 188 -19.24 0.06 2.86
C THR A 188 -18.67 -0.01 1.46
N THR A 189 -17.34 0.02 1.30
CA THR A 189 -16.71 -0.03 -0.02
C THR A 189 -16.32 -1.45 -0.43
N PRO A 190 -16.36 -1.77 -1.72
CA PRO A 190 -15.94 -3.08 -2.25
C PRO A 190 -14.50 -3.49 -1.86
N LEU A 191 -13.62 -2.53 -1.57
CA LEU A 191 -12.20 -2.78 -1.27
C LEU A 191 -11.98 -3.77 -0.12
N PHE A 192 -12.82 -3.72 0.91
CA PHE A 192 -12.73 -4.60 2.09
C PHE A 192 -13.91 -5.58 2.17
N ASN A 193 -14.68 -5.73 1.09
CA ASN A 193 -15.73 -6.71 1.01
C ASN A 193 -15.18 -8.04 0.48
N THR A 194 -14.68 -8.88 1.38
CA THR A 194 -14.06 -10.16 1.06
C THR A 194 -15.04 -11.11 0.35
N GLU A 195 -16.30 -11.12 0.77
CA GLU A 195 -17.34 -11.98 0.16
C GLU A 195 -17.59 -11.59 -1.30
N LEU A 196 -17.79 -10.30 -1.58
CA LEU A 196 -17.98 -9.81 -2.94
C LEU A 196 -16.74 -10.06 -3.82
N PHE A 197 -15.54 -9.89 -3.26
CA PHE A 197 -14.30 -10.22 -3.97
C PHE A 197 -14.25 -11.70 -4.35
N THR A 198 -14.60 -12.58 -3.41
CA THR A 198 -14.60 -14.04 -3.64
C THR A 198 -15.60 -14.41 -4.73
N GLN A 199 -16.83 -13.88 -4.71
CA GLN A 199 -17.84 -14.12 -5.74
C GLN A 199 -17.33 -13.74 -7.14
N HIS A 200 -16.69 -12.57 -7.28
CA HIS A 200 -16.14 -12.17 -8.57
C HIS A 200 -14.96 -13.06 -8.99
N LEU A 201 -14.09 -13.43 -8.07
CA LEU A 201 -12.97 -14.32 -8.37
C LEU A 201 -13.44 -15.71 -8.84
N GLU A 202 -14.41 -16.29 -8.14
CA GLU A 202 -15.01 -17.59 -8.49
C GLU A 202 -15.70 -17.53 -9.85
N ALA A 203 -16.44 -16.45 -10.14
CA ALA A 203 -17.05 -16.24 -11.44
C ALA A 203 -16.02 -16.16 -12.57
N GLY A 204 -14.88 -15.51 -12.34
CA GLY A 204 -13.78 -15.46 -13.29
C GLY A 204 -13.14 -16.84 -13.54
N TYR A 205 -12.93 -17.61 -12.48
CA TYR A 205 -12.41 -18.97 -12.60
C TYR A 205 -13.38 -19.90 -13.31
N GLN A 206 -14.68 -19.79 -13.03
CA GLN A 206 -15.68 -20.58 -13.71
C GLN A 206 -15.69 -20.31 -15.22
N GLN A 207 -15.65 -19.04 -15.62
CA GLN A 207 -15.60 -18.68 -17.05
C GLN A 207 -14.33 -19.20 -17.73
N ALA A 208 -13.17 -19.16 -17.06
CA ALA A 208 -11.92 -19.70 -17.59
C ALA A 208 -12.01 -21.23 -17.76
N TYR A 209 -12.59 -21.92 -16.79
CA TYR A 209 -12.78 -23.36 -16.82
C TYR A 209 -13.78 -23.80 -17.90
N ASP A 210 -14.89 -23.10 -18.06
CA ASP A 210 -15.89 -23.37 -19.11
C ASP A 210 -15.27 -23.21 -20.50
N ARG A 211 -14.44 -22.18 -20.72
CA ARG A 211 -13.70 -22.02 -21.98
C ARG A 211 -12.78 -23.21 -22.26
N TYR A 212 -12.08 -23.68 -21.23
CA TYR A 212 -11.21 -24.85 -21.33
C TYR A 212 -12.01 -26.13 -21.72
N LEU A 213 -13.15 -26.38 -21.08
CA LEU A 213 -14.01 -27.52 -21.39
C LEU A 213 -14.57 -27.48 -22.81
N GLU A 214 -14.82 -26.25 -23.33
CA GLU A 214 -15.28 -26.04 -24.70
C GLU A 214 -14.15 -26.09 -25.74
N GLY A 215 -12.91 -26.36 -25.32
CA GLY A 215 -11.74 -26.37 -26.20
C GLY A 215 -11.40 -25.03 -26.83
N ARG A 216 -11.88 -23.92 -26.23
CA ARG A 216 -11.56 -22.57 -26.67
C ARG A 216 -10.22 -22.10 -26.10
N ALA A 217 -9.45 -21.37 -26.92
CA ALA A 217 -8.22 -20.76 -26.46
C ALA A 217 -8.48 -19.73 -25.34
N PRO A 218 -7.51 -19.49 -24.42
CA PRO A 218 -7.58 -18.44 -23.44
C PRO A 218 -7.84 -17.05 -24.07
N ASP A 219 -8.71 -16.26 -23.43
CA ASP A 219 -9.06 -14.92 -23.87
C ASP A 219 -9.41 -14.03 -22.67
N VAL A 220 -9.51 -12.73 -22.86
CA VAL A 220 -9.88 -11.77 -21.81
C VAL A 220 -11.24 -12.14 -21.21
N ILE A 221 -11.32 -12.15 -19.88
CA ILE A 221 -12.54 -12.38 -19.11
C ILE A 221 -12.88 -11.10 -18.35
N GLU A 222 -14.11 -10.65 -18.45
CA GLU A 222 -14.68 -9.58 -17.64
C GLU A 222 -15.78 -10.15 -16.74
N VAL A 223 -15.64 -9.95 -15.42
CA VAL A 223 -16.57 -10.42 -14.39
C VAL A 223 -17.52 -9.32 -13.96
#